data_c6933b603e3874aeed06792f55c87fc9
#
_entry.id   c6933b603e3874aeed06792f55c87fc9
#
_cell.length_a   1.000
_cell.length_b   1.000
_cell.length_c   1.000
_cell.angle_alpha   90.00
_cell.angle_beta   90.00
_cell.angle_gamma   90.00
#
_symmetry.space_group_name_H-M   'P 1'
#
loop_
_entity.id
_entity.type
_entity.pdbx_description
1 polymer ?
#
loop_
_entity_poly.entity_id
_entity_poly.type
_entity_poly.pdbx_seq_one_letter_code
_entity_poly.pdbx_strand_id
1 'polypeptide(L)'
;SSDVCSSDLDRLPFTATVADQSQYIAQVKKELGDSVQWIDAVKPLTRHSDEKIYYKTDHHWTAKGAYYVFQEAARTLNLEEQETEYASYPITTDFNGSLASKSGCRLNEKEQIDIYVPKTEDNDVVVNYVDEQKKTASLYDSSKLNSRDKYAVYLGGNFSVVDIRTVSESNRRLLLIKDSYANSFVPFLTPYFREIVMVDPRYYSGTIGDIMDTYEITDTLFLYSANIFLQDNNISGVLSSE
;
A
#
# COMPACT_ATOMS: atom_id res chain seq x y z
N SER A 1 -0.15 -4.18 21.11
CA SER A 1 -0.30 -3.49 19.83
C SER A 1 -1.19 -4.33 18.92
N SER A 2 -2.29 -3.75 18.44
CA SER A 2 -3.24 -4.40 17.52
C SER A 2 -2.71 -4.48 16.07
N ASP A 3 -1.50 -4.02 15.84
CA ASP A 3 -0.90 -3.94 14.48
C ASP A 3 -0.10 -5.20 14.13
N VAL A 4 -0.47 -6.35 14.70
CA VAL A 4 0.19 -7.60 14.38
C VAL A 4 -0.45 -8.18 13.13
N CYS A 5 0.34 -8.34 12.09
CA CYS A 5 -0.08 -9.00 10.87
C CYS A 5 -0.31 -10.50 11.12
N SER A 6 -1.26 -11.08 10.41
CA SER A 6 -1.55 -12.52 10.48
C SER A 6 -0.32 -13.42 10.20
N SER A 7 0.68 -12.92 9.45
CA SER A 7 1.94 -13.63 9.22
C SER A 7 2.87 -13.71 10.44
N ASP A 8 2.63 -12.87 11.46
CA ASP A 8 3.43 -12.83 12.70
C ASP A 8 2.75 -13.51 13.90
N LEU A 9 1.56 -14.09 13.72
CA LEU A 9 0.79 -14.72 14.81
C LEU A 9 1.59 -15.79 15.57
N ASP A 10 2.44 -16.54 14.87
CA ASP A 10 3.29 -17.57 15.48
C ASP A 10 4.46 -17.01 16.30
N ARG A 11 4.73 -15.71 16.18
CA ARG A 11 5.86 -15.01 16.85
C ARG A 11 5.42 -14.12 17.99
N LEU A 12 4.12 -14.08 18.27
CA LEU A 12 3.61 -13.27 19.36
C LEU A 12 3.99 -13.83 20.73
N PRO A 13 4.22 -12.97 21.74
CA PRO A 13 4.35 -13.42 23.11
C PRO A 13 3.10 -14.21 23.52
N PHE A 14 3.29 -15.30 24.28
CA PHE A 14 2.20 -16.18 24.74
C PHE A 14 1.06 -15.42 25.47
N THR A 15 1.37 -14.28 26.05
CA THR A 15 0.40 -13.43 26.77
C THR A 15 -0.19 -12.31 25.91
N ALA A 16 0.14 -12.22 24.63
CA ALA A 16 -0.43 -11.19 23.76
C ALA A 16 -1.90 -11.48 23.47
N THR A 17 -2.77 -10.57 23.87
CA THR A 17 -4.20 -10.64 23.52
C THR A 17 -4.38 -10.03 22.14
N VAL A 18 -4.66 -10.84 21.15
CA VAL A 18 -4.89 -10.42 19.76
C VAL A 18 -6.25 -10.92 19.30
N ALA A 19 -6.98 -10.08 18.60
CA ALA A 19 -8.16 -10.55 17.86
C ALA A 19 -7.70 -11.40 16.66
N ASP A 20 -8.42 -12.50 16.42
CA ASP A 20 -8.17 -13.35 15.25
C ASP A 20 -8.63 -12.62 13.97
N GLN A 21 -7.68 -11.96 13.31
CA GLN A 21 -7.96 -11.21 12.06
C GLN A 21 -8.45 -12.15 10.94
N SER A 22 -8.09 -13.43 10.97
CA SER A 22 -8.46 -14.38 9.91
C SER A 22 -9.98 -14.58 9.84
N GLN A 23 -10.67 -14.56 10.99
CA GLN A 23 -12.12 -14.67 11.05
C GLN A 23 -12.80 -13.44 10.43
N TYR A 24 -12.30 -12.23 10.72
CA TYR A 24 -12.83 -11.00 10.13
C TYR A 24 -12.61 -10.95 8.63
N ILE A 25 -11.41 -11.30 8.16
CA ILE A 25 -11.09 -11.38 6.73
C ILE A 25 -12.02 -12.38 6.02
N ALA A 26 -12.22 -13.56 6.61
CA ALA A 26 -13.12 -14.58 6.05
C ALA A 26 -14.58 -14.10 6.02
N GLN A 27 -15.03 -13.36 7.04
CA GLN A 27 -16.36 -12.79 7.05
C GLN A 27 -16.55 -11.73 5.97
N VAL A 28 -15.63 -10.79 5.84
CA VAL A 28 -15.66 -9.75 4.77
C VAL A 28 -15.70 -10.40 3.40
N LYS A 29 -14.82 -11.37 3.14
CA LYS A 29 -14.80 -12.11 1.89
C LYS A 29 -16.14 -12.79 1.60
N LYS A 30 -16.76 -13.40 2.61
CA LYS A 30 -18.05 -14.07 2.48
C LYS A 30 -19.18 -13.08 2.17
N GLU A 31 -19.18 -11.91 2.80
CA GLU A 31 -20.20 -10.87 2.58
C GLU A 31 -20.10 -10.21 1.21
N LEU A 32 -18.88 -10.01 0.72
CA LEU A 32 -18.64 -9.50 -0.64
C LEU A 32 -19.01 -10.51 -1.73
N GLY A 33 -18.91 -11.82 -1.42
CA GLY A 33 -19.25 -12.90 -2.34
C GLY A 33 -18.51 -12.80 -3.67
N ASP A 34 -19.22 -13.07 -4.77
CA ASP A 34 -18.66 -13.03 -6.15
C ASP A 34 -18.75 -11.64 -6.80
N SER A 35 -19.18 -10.61 -6.06
CA SER A 35 -19.29 -9.24 -6.58
C SER A 35 -17.92 -8.57 -6.78
N VAL A 36 -16.88 -9.07 -6.12
CA VAL A 36 -15.51 -8.60 -6.24
C VAL A 36 -14.53 -9.76 -6.42
N GLN A 37 -13.41 -9.48 -7.08
CA GLN A 37 -12.30 -10.43 -7.16
C GLN A 37 -11.44 -10.29 -5.91
N TRP A 38 -11.32 -11.38 -5.15
CA TRP A 38 -10.56 -11.40 -3.91
C TRP A 38 -9.08 -11.72 -4.15
N ILE A 39 -8.19 -10.84 -3.73
CA ILE A 39 -6.75 -11.05 -3.75
C ILE A 39 -6.30 -11.55 -2.37
N ASP A 40 -5.77 -12.76 -2.31
CA ASP A 40 -5.30 -13.37 -1.06
C ASP A 40 -3.88 -12.89 -0.73
N ALA A 41 -3.78 -11.80 0.00
CA ALA A 41 -2.49 -11.26 0.44
C ALA A 41 -1.84 -12.11 1.54
N VAL A 42 -2.61 -12.87 2.32
CA VAL A 42 -2.08 -13.69 3.43
C VAL A 42 -1.20 -14.82 2.92
N LYS A 43 -1.62 -15.46 1.84
CA LYS A 43 -0.92 -16.62 1.26
C LYS A 43 0.55 -16.35 0.87
N PRO A 44 0.88 -15.32 0.06
CA PRO A 44 2.26 -14.99 -0.27
C PRO A 44 3.05 -14.54 0.97
N LEU A 45 2.46 -13.77 1.87
CA LEU A 45 3.14 -13.31 3.09
C LEU A 45 3.49 -14.49 4.03
N THR A 46 2.58 -15.44 4.21
CA THR A 46 2.85 -16.63 5.01
C THR A 46 3.96 -17.50 4.39
N ARG A 47 3.94 -17.64 3.06
CA ARG A 47 4.98 -18.42 2.34
C ARG A 47 6.38 -17.86 2.53
N HIS A 48 6.51 -16.54 2.69
CA HIS A 48 7.76 -15.82 2.83
C HIS A 48 7.98 -15.29 4.27
N SER A 49 7.35 -15.93 5.26
CA SER A 49 7.40 -15.49 6.67
C SER A 49 8.78 -15.62 7.32
N ASP A 50 9.70 -16.40 6.73
CA ASP A 50 11.10 -16.52 7.14
C ASP A 50 11.97 -15.38 6.62
N GLU A 51 11.45 -14.55 5.70
CA GLU A 51 12.12 -13.39 5.13
C GLU A 51 11.75 -12.09 5.85
N LYS A 52 12.52 -11.03 5.59
CA LYS A 52 12.22 -9.69 6.12
C LYS A 52 11.12 -9.02 5.26
N ILE A 53 9.87 -9.42 5.47
CA ILE A 53 8.70 -8.89 4.76
C ILE A 53 7.91 -7.85 5.56
N TYR A 54 8.20 -7.71 6.87
CA TYR A 54 7.69 -6.67 7.76
C TYR A 54 8.82 -6.00 8.51
N TYR A 55 8.62 -4.74 8.86
CA TYR A 55 9.50 -4.05 9.80
C TYR A 55 9.21 -4.51 11.24
N LYS A 56 10.26 -4.60 12.07
CA LYS A 56 10.13 -4.88 13.50
C LYS A 56 9.78 -3.62 14.30
N THR A 57 10.18 -2.47 13.79
CA THR A 57 10.03 -1.17 14.45
C THR A 57 8.88 -0.33 13.89
N ASP A 58 8.24 -0.82 12.83
CA ASP A 58 7.12 -0.17 12.17
C ASP A 58 5.99 -1.17 11.89
N HIS A 59 4.76 -0.68 11.76
CA HIS A 59 3.59 -1.52 11.50
C HIS A 59 3.43 -1.91 10.01
N HIS A 60 4.21 -1.34 9.11
CA HIS A 60 4.10 -1.64 7.69
C HIS A 60 4.91 -2.88 7.29
N TRP A 61 4.48 -3.48 6.21
CA TRP A 61 5.34 -4.39 5.45
C TRP A 61 6.54 -3.65 4.86
N THR A 62 7.58 -4.40 4.51
CA THR A 62 8.67 -3.86 3.68
C THR A 62 8.24 -3.79 2.21
N ALA A 63 8.96 -3.06 1.37
CA ALA A 63 8.72 -3.08 -0.06
C ALA A 63 8.82 -4.50 -0.66
N LYS A 64 9.62 -5.39 -0.06
CA LYS A 64 9.69 -6.81 -0.43
C LYS A 64 8.39 -7.55 -0.12
N GLY A 65 7.79 -7.31 1.04
CA GLY A 65 6.48 -7.86 1.38
C GLY A 65 5.40 -7.35 0.42
N ALA A 66 5.39 -6.04 0.12
CA ALA A 66 4.50 -5.45 -0.86
C ALA A 66 4.68 -6.08 -2.27
N TYR A 67 5.92 -6.37 -2.67
CA TYR A 67 6.22 -7.05 -3.94
C TYR A 67 5.60 -8.44 -4.03
N TYR A 68 5.70 -9.25 -2.98
CA TYR A 68 5.08 -10.59 -2.99
C TYR A 68 3.56 -10.54 -3.09
N VAL A 69 2.92 -9.57 -2.44
CA VAL A 69 1.48 -9.35 -2.58
C VAL A 69 1.14 -8.82 -3.98
N PHE A 70 1.97 -7.94 -4.55
CA PHE A 70 1.81 -7.49 -5.93
C PHE A 70 1.82 -8.65 -6.93
N GLN A 71 2.72 -9.63 -6.79
CA GLN A 71 2.75 -10.80 -7.68
C GLN A 71 1.44 -11.60 -7.64
N GLU A 72 0.77 -11.70 -6.49
CA GLU A 72 -0.54 -12.33 -6.38
C GLU A 72 -1.64 -11.42 -6.99
N ALA A 73 -1.56 -10.11 -6.74
CA ALA A 73 -2.49 -9.14 -7.30
C ALA A 73 -2.39 -9.05 -8.83
N ALA A 74 -1.18 -9.13 -9.39
CA ALA A 74 -0.95 -9.08 -10.84
C ALA A 74 -1.72 -10.17 -11.59
N ARG A 75 -1.80 -11.39 -11.03
CA ARG A 75 -2.58 -12.48 -11.60
C ARG A 75 -4.06 -12.15 -11.64
N THR A 76 -4.61 -11.69 -10.52
CA THR A 76 -6.04 -11.35 -10.41
C THR A 76 -6.41 -10.15 -11.30
N LEU A 77 -5.49 -9.18 -11.42
CA LEU A 77 -5.68 -7.99 -12.24
C LEU A 77 -5.34 -8.22 -13.73
N ASN A 78 -4.94 -9.44 -14.12
CA ASN A 78 -4.52 -9.78 -15.48
C ASN A 78 -3.40 -8.87 -16.00
N LEU A 79 -2.34 -8.68 -15.20
CA LEU A 79 -1.16 -7.88 -15.55
C LEU A 79 0.00 -8.74 -16.06
N GLU A 80 -0.14 -10.06 -16.09
CA GLU A 80 0.95 -11.02 -16.39
C GLU A 80 1.45 -10.95 -17.84
N GLU A 81 0.66 -10.42 -18.76
CA GLU A 81 1.06 -10.31 -20.17
C GLU A 81 2.27 -9.37 -20.39
N GLN A 82 2.60 -8.55 -19.40
CA GLN A 82 3.74 -7.65 -19.39
C GLN A 82 4.59 -7.90 -18.15
N GLU A 83 5.34 -9.03 -18.11
CA GLU A 83 6.24 -9.29 -16.99
C GLU A 83 7.29 -8.17 -16.88
N THR A 84 7.10 -7.29 -15.90
CA THR A 84 8.07 -6.25 -15.57
C THR A 84 8.98 -6.73 -14.45
N GLU A 85 10.29 -6.70 -14.69
CA GLU A 85 11.29 -6.88 -13.65
C GLU A 85 11.47 -5.60 -12.84
N TYR A 86 11.83 -5.76 -11.57
CA TYR A 86 12.10 -4.62 -10.67
C TYR A 86 13.50 -4.73 -10.09
N ALA A 87 14.19 -3.59 -10.00
CA ALA A 87 15.43 -3.46 -9.24
C ALA A 87 15.12 -2.93 -7.85
N SER A 88 15.75 -3.52 -6.82
CA SER A 88 15.66 -3.05 -5.44
C SER A 88 16.89 -2.24 -5.06
N TYR A 89 16.70 -1.09 -4.43
CA TYR A 89 17.76 -0.21 -3.97
C TYR A 89 17.58 0.15 -2.50
N PRO A 90 18.59 -0.12 -1.65
CA PRO A 90 18.59 0.37 -0.27
C PRO A 90 18.79 1.89 -0.25
N ILE A 91 17.90 2.60 0.43
CA ILE A 91 17.93 4.06 0.50
C ILE A 91 18.29 4.59 1.89
N THR A 92 18.12 3.77 2.93
CA THR A 92 18.59 4.05 4.28
C THR A 92 18.74 2.76 5.08
N THR A 93 19.72 2.72 5.98
CA THR A 93 19.92 1.69 7.00
C THR A 93 19.68 2.23 8.41
N ASP A 94 19.05 3.41 8.51
CA ASP A 94 18.83 4.15 9.73
C ASP A 94 17.33 4.37 9.97
N PHE A 95 16.53 3.27 9.99
CA PHE A 95 15.11 3.36 10.21
C PHE A 95 14.70 2.79 11.57
N ASN A 96 13.95 3.59 12.32
CA ASN A 96 13.16 3.20 13.47
C ASN A 96 11.75 3.76 13.27
N GLY A 97 10.78 2.88 13.10
CA GLY A 97 9.44 3.24 12.69
C GLY A 97 8.50 3.69 13.81
N SER A 98 7.24 3.68 13.47
CA SER A 98 6.15 4.18 14.32
C SER A 98 5.96 3.39 15.62
N LEU A 99 6.18 2.07 15.61
CA LEU A 99 6.06 1.23 16.81
C LEU A 99 7.16 1.56 17.82
N ALA A 100 8.42 1.69 17.37
CA ALA A 100 9.52 2.15 18.23
C ALA A 100 9.27 3.54 18.78
N SER A 101 8.69 4.42 17.95
CA SER A 101 8.36 5.79 18.36
C SER A 101 7.26 5.86 19.42
N LYS A 102 6.23 5.03 19.30
CA LYS A 102 5.06 4.97 20.22
C LYS A 102 5.43 4.27 21.53
N SER A 103 6.18 3.17 21.47
CA SER A 103 6.55 2.39 22.65
C SER A 103 7.73 2.99 23.46
N GLY A 104 8.51 3.88 22.84
CA GLY A 104 9.79 4.33 23.39
C GLY A 104 10.90 3.27 23.35
N CYS A 105 10.58 2.05 22.90
CA CYS A 105 11.54 0.96 22.74
C CYS A 105 12.29 1.14 21.43
N ARG A 106 13.62 1.22 21.51
CA ARG A 106 14.48 1.28 20.32
C ARG A 106 15.30 0.00 20.24
N LEU A 107 15.27 -0.62 19.08
CA LEU A 107 16.20 -1.71 18.80
C LEU A 107 17.63 -1.14 18.65
N ASN A 108 18.63 -1.90 19.10
CA ASN A 108 20.03 -1.56 18.90
C ASN A 108 20.40 -1.55 17.41
N GLU A 109 19.79 -2.46 16.64
CA GLU A 109 19.94 -2.52 15.20
C GLU A 109 18.81 -1.73 14.54
N LYS A 110 19.19 -0.80 13.67
CA LYS A 110 18.25 -0.04 12.84
C LYS A 110 17.89 -0.84 11.62
N GLU A 111 16.77 -0.51 11.02
CA GLU A 111 16.24 -1.22 9.86
C GLU A 111 16.58 -0.50 8.56
N GLN A 112 16.57 -1.27 7.47
CA GLN A 112 16.78 -0.79 6.12
C GLN A 112 15.44 -0.56 5.42
N ILE A 113 15.32 0.57 4.71
CA ILE A 113 14.25 0.79 3.73
C ILE A 113 14.83 0.61 2.34
N ASP A 114 14.14 -0.20 1.53
CA ASP A 114 14.42 -0.40 0.12
C ASP A 114 13.31 0.21 -0.73
N ILE A 115 13.66 0.73 -1.89
CA ILE A 115 12.70 1.09 -2.94
C ILE A 115 12.82 0.13 -4.12
N TYR A 116 11.72 -0.05 -4.86
CA TYR A 116 11.68 -0.84 -6.08
C TYR A 116 11.42 0.05 -7.28
N VAL A 117 12.21 -0.14 -8.32
CA VAL A 117 12.09 0.62 -9.57
C VAL A 117 11.90 -0.36 -10.73
N PRO A 118 10.88 -0.18 -11.58
CA PRO A 118 10.71 -1.01 -12.77
C PRO A 118 11.95 -0.93 -13.68
N LYS A 119 12.35 -2.07 -14.26
CA LYS A 119 13.43 -2.14 -15.26
C LYS A 119 12.86 -1.98 -16.67
N THR A 120 12.21 -0.86 -16.92
CA THR A 120 11.68 -0.48 -18.23
C THR A 120 12.55 0.61 -18.85
N GLU A 121 12.42 0.86 -20.15
CA GLU A 121 13.19 1.90 -20.85
C GLU A 121 12.85 3.30 -20.32
N ASP A 122 11.59 3.51 -19.94
CA ASP A 122 11.08 4.75 -19.38
C ASP A 122 10.21 4.47 -18.16
N ASN A 123 10.47 5.19 -17.08
CA ASN A 123 9.76 5.09 -15.80
C ASN A 123 9.23 6.45 -15.32
N ASP A 124 9.15 7.42 -16.21
CA ASP A 124 8.73 8.76 -15.85
C ASP A 124 7.30 8.75 -15.31
N VAL A 125 7.10 9.49 -14.26
CA VAL A 125 5.80 9.68 -13.63
C VAL A 125 5.58 11.15 -13.30
N VAL A 126 4.31 11.57 -13.33
CA VAL A 126 3.87 12.83 -12.74
C VAL A 126 2.95 12.50 -11.58
N VAL A 127 3.36 12.82 -10.38
CA VAL A 127 2.58 12.65 -9.15
C VAL A 127 1.96 14.00 -8.78
N ASN A 128 0.65 14.08 -8.83
CA ASN A 128 -0.13 15.27 -8.49
C ASN A 128 -0.85 15.05 -7.15
N TYR A 129 -0.45 15.80 -6.14
CA TYR A 129 -1.12 15.87 -4.84
C TYR A 129 -2.23 16.91 -4.96
N VAL A 130 -3.48 16.43 -5.11
CA VAL A 130 -4.58 17.25 -5.60
C VAL A 130 -4.90 18.40 -4.65
N ASP A 131 -5.11 18.10 -3.38
CA ASP A 131 -5.48 19.12 -2.37
C ASP A 131 -4.31 20.05 -2.03
N GLU A 132 -3.10 19.54 -2.06
CA GLU A 132 -1.88 20.32 -1.81
C GLU A 132 -1.46 21.18 -3.02
N GLN A 133 -2.10 21.00 -4.17
CA GLN A 133 -1.77 21.69 -5.44
C GLN A 133 -0.27 21.58 -5.79
N LYS A 134 0.33 20.42 -5.47
CA LYS A 134 1.75 20.12 -5.65
C LYS A 134 1.93 19.00 -6.66
N LYS A 135 2.96 19.13 -7.51
CA LYS A 135 3.38 18.07 -8.44
C LYS A 135 4.83 17.70 -8.24
N THR A 136 5.15 16.43 -8.42
CA THR A 136 6.51 15.90 -8.43
C THR A 136 6.69 14.94 -9.60
N ALA A 137 7.95 14.68 -9.97
CA ALA A 137 8.31 13.70 -11.01
C ALA A 137 8.85 12.40 -10.39
N SER A 138 8.44 12.08 -9.16
CA SER A 138 8.91 10.88 -8.47
C SER A 138 7.85 10.41 -7.46
N LEU A 139 7.74 9.09 -7.33
CA LEU A 139 6.97 8.42 -6.26
C LEU A 139 7.70 8.47 -4.90
N TYR A 140 8.97 8.89 -4.90
CA TYR A 140 9.81 8.85 -3.70
C TYR A 140 10.26 10.25 -3.30
N ASP A 141 9.96 10.63 -2.07
CA ASP A 141 10.38 11.90 -1.47
C ASP A 141 11.62 11.69 -0.56
N SER A 142 12.81 11.89 -1.14
CA SER A 142 14.08 11.70 -0.42
C SER A 142 14.26 12.65 0.77
N SER A 143 13.53 13.77 0.83
CA SER A 143 13.59 14.69 1.97
C SER A 143 13.12 14.04 3.28
N LYS A 144 12.23 13.04 3.17
CA LYS A 144 11.69 12.29 4.31
C LYS A 144 12.72 11.39 5.00
N LEU A 145 13.81 11.06 4.32
CA LEU A 145 14.91 10.28 4.93
C LEU A 145 15.61 11.05 6.08
N ASN A 146 15.47 12.36 6.10
CA ASN A 146 15.96 13.23 7.18
C ASN A 146 14.90 13.49 8.27
N SER A 147 13.68 12.97 8.10
CA SER A 147 12.60 13.12 9.06
C SER A 147 12.55 11.94 10.05
N ARG A 148 11.72 12.09 11.08
CA ARG A 148 11.44 11.00 12.03
C ARG A 148 10.69 9.85 11.37
N ASP A 149 9.73 10.18 10.50
CA ASP A 149 8.96 9.22 9.73
C ASP A 149 9.61 9.02 8.35
N LYS A 150 10.59 8.13 8.30
CA LYS A 150 11.30 7.81 7.06
C LYS A 150 10.47 6.94 6.10
N TYR A 151 9.43 6.23 6.60
CA TYR A 151 8.52 5.49 5.73
C TYR A 151 7.76 6.42 4.78
N ALA A 152 7.57 7.67 5.17
CA ALA A 152 7.01 8.70 4.31
C ALA A 152 7.84 8.99 3.03
N VAL A 153 9.02 8.36 2.84
CA VAL A 153 9.72 8.36 1.55
C VAL A 153 8.82 7.90 0.42
N TYR A 154 7.91 6.97 0.68
CA TYR A 154 6.88 6.58 -0.27
C TYR A 154 5.81 7.67 -0.35
N LEU A 155 5.72 8.33 -1.50
CA LEU A 155 4.77 9.41 -1.83
C LEU A 155 4.81 10.65 -0.91
N GLY A 156 5.81 10.80 -0.04
CA GLY A 156 5.84 11.91 0.91
C GLY A 156 4.93 11.76 2.13
N GLY A 157 4.14 10.67 2.21
CA GLY A 157 3.18 10.39 3.27
C GLY A 157 1.78 10.05 2.75
N ASN A 158 0.75 10.35 3.54
CA ASN A 158 -0.66 10.10 3.19
C ASN A 158 -1.37 11.41 2.82
N PHE A 159 -2.14 11.37 1.75
CA PHE A 159 -2.91 12.47 1.19
C PHE A 159 -4.31 11.99 0.85
N SER A 160 -5.27 12.91 0.74
CA SER A 160 -6.66 12.56 0.41
C SER A 160 -6.78 11.97 -0.98
N VAL A 161 -6.22 12.67 -1.99
CA VAL A 161 -6.20 12.23 -3.39
C VAL A 161 -4.82 12.47 -3.99
N VAL A 162 -4.26 11.42 -4.58
CA VAL A 162 -3.00 11.49 -5.36
C VAL A 162 -3.27 10.95 -6.76
N ASP A 163 -3.10 11.77 -7.79
CA ASP A 163 -3.18 11.39 -9.20
C ASP A 163 -1.77 11.13 -9.73
N ILE A 164 -1.51 9.91 -10.17
CA ILE A 164 -0.22 9.46 -10.72
C ILE A 164 -0.41 9.15 -12.19
N ARG A 165 0.23 9.94 -13.05
CA ARG A 165 0.29 9.69 -14.49
C ARG A 165 1.62 9.05 -14.84
N THR A 166 1.56 8.01 -15.65
CA THR A 166 2.69 7.20 -16.05
C THR A 166 2.92 7.30 -17.56
N VAL A 167 4.01 6.73 -18.03
CA VAL A 167 4.32 6.55 -19.46
C VAL A 167 3.75 5.23 -20.03
N SER A 168 3.00 4.47 -19.25
CA SER A 168 2.39 3.23 -19.72
C SER A 168 1.47 3.47 -20.92
N GLU A 169 1.63 2.67 -21.97
CA GLU A 169 0.75 2.68 -23.16
C GLU A 169 -0.63 2.06 -22.91
N SER A 170 -0.85 1.50 -21.73
CA SER A 170 -2.13 0.94 -21.32
C SER A 170 -3.22 2.03 -21.32
N ASN A 171 -4.43 1.65 -21.72
CA ASN A 171 -5.61 2.52 -21.59
C ASN A 171 -6.28 2.41 -20.21
N ARG A 172 -5.76 1.55 -19.32
CA ARG A 172 -6.33 1.29 -18.01
C ARG A 172 -6.03 2.43 -17.05
N ARG A 173 -7.05 2.81 -16.28
CA ARG A 173 -6.99 3.83 -15.24
C ARG A 173 -7.49 3.22 -13.94
N LEU A 174 -6.61 3.16 -12.96
CA LEU A 174 -6.86 2.50 -11.69
C LEU A 174 -7.28 3.50 -10.61
N LEU A 175 -8.40 3.23 -9.97
CA LEU A 175 -8.73 3.80 -8.67
C LEU A 175 -8.20 2.88 -7.57
N LEU A 176 -7.30 3.38 -6.74
CA LEU A 176 -6.73 2.67 -5.59
C LEU A 176 -7.24 3.28 -4.29
N ILE A 177 -8.26 2.65 -3.69
CA ILE A 177 -8.82 3.03 -2.40
C ILE A 177 -7.98 2.35 -1.31
N LYS A 178 -7.38 3.15 -0.41
CA LYS A 178 -6.21 2.66 0.29
C LYS A 178 -6.02 3.21 1.72
N ASP A 179 -5.15 2.54 2.46
CA ASP A 179 -4.41 3.10 3.59
C ASP A 179 -2.91 3.26 3.26
N SER A 180 -2.07 3.51 4.26
CA SER A 180 -0.63 3.74 4.08
C SER A 180 0.16 2.54 3.54
N TYR A 181 -0.38 1.32 3.62
CA TYR A 181 0.26 0.13 3.06
C TYR A 181 0.42 0.21 1.54
N ALA A 182 -0.52 0.86 0.86
CA ALA A 182 -0.46 1.02 -0.59
C ALA A 182 0.67 1.95 -1.06
N ASN A 183 1.23 2.79 -0.20
CA ASN A 183 2.28 3.74 -0.60
C ASN A 183 3.55 3.02 -1.10
N SER A 184 3.93 1.89 -0.49
CA SER A 184 5.04 1.05 -0.95
C SER A 184 4.65 0.03 -2.02
N PHE A 185 3.35 -0.12 -2.30
CA PHE A 185 2.80 -1.04 -3.29
C PHE A 185 2.62 -0.38 -4.67
N VAL A 186 2.22 0.89 -4.71
CA VAL A 186 1.91 1.59 -5.96
C VAL A 186 3.06 1.63 -6.99
N PRO A 187 4.35 1.62 -6.62
CA PRO A 187 5.43 1.57 -7.61
C PRO A 187 5.38 0.35 -8.53
N PHE A 188 4.81 -0.76 -8.04
CA PHE A 188 4.65 -1.98 -8.85
C PHE A 188 3.53 -1.89 -9.89
N LEU A 189 2.62 -0.93 -9.75
CA LEU A 189 1.48 -0.75 -10.65
C LEU A 189 1.78 0.20 -11.83
N THR A 190 2.80 1.06 -11.71
CA THR A 190 3.07 2.12 -12.70
C THR A 190 3.33 1.63 -14.12
N PRO A 191 3.91 0.44 -14.39
CA PRO A 191 4.06 -0.04 -15.75
C PRO A 191 2.75 -0.45 -16.44
N TYR A 192 1.69 -0.71 -15.67
CA TYR A 192 0.47 -1.37 -16.16
C TYR A 192 -0.72 -0.43 -16.32
N PHE A 193 -0.69 0.72 -15.70
CA PHE A 193 -1.79 1.69 -15.73
C PHE A 193 -1.28 3.04 -16.21
N ARG A 194 -2.01 3.64 -17.16
CA ARG A 194 -1.73 4.99 -17.65
C ARG A 194 -1.92 6.05 -16.56
N GLU A 195 -2.87 5.82 -15.69
CA GLU A 195 -3.22 6.71 -14.59
C GLU A 195 -3.61 5.89 -13.37
N ILE A 196 -3.13 6.30 -12.20
CA ILE A 196 -3.48 5.67 -10.92
C ILE A 196 -3.95 6.79 -9.98
N VAL A 197 -5.22 6.77 -9.63
CA VAL A 197 -5.81 7.71 -8.68
C VAL A 197 -5.91 7.02 -7.33
N MET A 198 -5.10 7.45 -6.37
CA MET A 198 -5.12 6.93 -5.01
C MET A 198 -6.03 7.79 -4.15
N VAL A 199 -6.97 7.17 -3.44
CA VAL A 199 -7.86 7.84 -2.49
C VAL A 199 -7.71 7.21 -1.12
N ASP A 200 -7.43 8.05 -0.12
CA ASP A 200 -7.40 7.64 1.28
C ASP A 200 -8.67 8.17 1.98
N PRO A 201 -9.67 7.32 2.26
CA PRO A 201 -10.94 7.74 2.81
C PRO A 201 -10.85 8.45 4.17
N ARG A 202 -9.75 8.25 4.90
CA ARG A 202 -9.53 8.92 6.20
C ARG A 202 -9.34 10.44 6.04
N TYR A 203 -8.95 10.88 4.86
CA TYR A 203 -8.66 12.28 4.53
C TYR A 203 -9.55 12.84 3.42
N TYR A 204 -10.25 11.99 2.68
CA TYR A 204 -11.13 12.37 1.59
C TYR A 204 -12.58 12.54 2.07
N SER A 205 -13.24 13.62 1.68
CA SER A 205 -14.61 13.96 2.09
C SER A 205 -15.63 13.99 0.94
N GLY A 206 -15.16 13.73 -0.31
CA GLY A 206 -16.04 13.61 -1.47
C GLY A 206 -16.57 12.20 -1.67
N THR A 207 -17.20 11.93 -2.81
CA THR A 207 -17.71 10.61 -3.17
C THR A 207 -16.76 9.89 -4.12
N ILE A 208 -16.74 8.56 -4.05
CA ILE A 208 -15.94 7.74 -4.99
C ILE A 208 -16.54 7.84 -6.39
N GLY A 209 -17.85 8.02 -6.53
CA GLY A 209 -18.52 8.24 -7.82
C GLY A 209 -17.93 9.43 -8.58
N ASP A 210 -17.74 10.58 -7.90
CA ASP A 210 -17.14 11.76 -8.50
C ASP A 210 -15.72 11.52 -9.01
N ILE A 211 -14.93 10.74 -8.26
CA ILE A 211 -13.57 10.32 -8.69
C ILE A 211 -13.67 9.44 -9.93
N MET A 212 -14.54 8.43 -9.92
CA MET A 212 -14.70 7.50 -11.05
C MET A 212 -15.06 8.23 -12.33
N ASP A 213 -15.99 9.18 -12.26
CA ASP A 213 -16.43 9.97 -13.40
C ASP A 213 -15.36 10.96 -13.87
N THR A 214 -14.72 11.67 -12.92
CA THR A 214 -13.71 12.70 -13.24
C THR A 214 -12.48 12.10 -13.93
N TYR A 215 -12.03 10.92 -13.48
CA TYR A 215 -10.82 10.28 -13.98
C TYR A 215 -11.09 9.14 -14.98
N GLU A 216 -12.36 8.92 -15.36
CA GLU A 216 -12.77 7.85 -16.30
C GLU A 216 -12.17 6.49 -15.90
N ILE A 217 -12.37 6.10 -14.65
CA ILE A 217 -11.78 4.90 -14.04
C ILE A 217 -12.26 3.62 -14.75
N THR A 218 -11.33 2.73 -15.05
CA THR A 218 -11.61 1.44 -15.66
C THR A 218 -11.50 0.27 -14.68
N ASP A 219 -10.67 0.42 -13.65
CA ASP A 219 -10.34 -0.62 -12.68
C ASP A 219 -10.37 -0.03 -11.27
N THR A 220 -10.84 -0.80 -10.29
CA THR A 220 -10.82 -0.38 -8.89
C THR A 220 -10.15 -1.45 -8.03
N LEU A 221 -9.23 -1.02 -7.18
CA LEU A 221 -8.53 -1.87 -6.20
C LEU A 221 -8.68 -1.29 -4.81
N PHE A 222 -9.11 -2.12 -3.85
CA PHE A 222 -9.06 -1.82 -2.43
C PHE A 222 -7.83 -2.45 -1.81
N LEU A 223 -6.98 -1.65 -1.17
CA LEU A 223 -5.80 -2.13 -0.47
C LEU A 223 -5.72 -1.52 0.93
N TYR A 224 -6.02 -2.34 1.91
CA TYR A 224 -6.04 -1.97 3.32
C TYR A 224 -5.31 -2.98 4.18
N SER A 225 -4.67 -2.51 5.25
CA SER A 225 -4.39 -3.37 6.40
C SER A 225 -5.70 -3.74 7.10
N ALA A 226 -5.79 -4.97 7.60
CA ALA A 226 -6.99 -5.44 8.29
C ALA A 226 -7.36 -4.54 9.49
N ASN A 227 -6.34 -4.06 10.21
CA ASN A 227 -6.54 -3.20 11.38
C ASN A 227 -7.18 -1.86 11.01
N ILE A 228 -6.66 -1.17 9.99
CA ILE A 228 -7.22 0.12 9.55
C ILE A 228 -8.61 -0.09 8.95
N PHE A 229 -8.82 -1.11 8.13
CA PHE A 229 -10.12 -1.41 7.55
C PHE A 229 -11.22 -1.58 8.60
N LEU A 230 -10.93 -2.29 9.69
CA LEU A 230 -11.88 -2.52 10.78
C LEU A 230 -12.14 -1.28 11.65
N GLN A 231 -11.26 -0.30 11.61
CA GLN A 231 -11.36 0.94 12.40
C GLN A 231 -11.78 2.16 11.57
N ASP A 232 -11.78 2.05 10.24
CA ASP A 232 -12.12 3.15 9.35
C ASP A 232 -13.63 3.38 9.33
N ASN A 233 -14.05 4.52 9.88
CA ASN A 233 -15.46 4.91 9.93
C ASN A 233 -15.89 5.76 8.71
N ASN A 234 -14.96 6.16 7.86
CA ASN A 234 -15.22 7.05 6.72
C ASN A 234 -15.44 6.29 5.41
N ILE A 235 -14.90 5.07 5.30
CA ILE A 235 -14.97 4.29 4.05
C ILE A 235 -16.40 4.11 3.55
N SER A 236 -17.35 3.84 4.44
CA SER A 236 -18.76 3.71 4.08
C SER A 236 -19.34 5.02 3.54
N GLY A 237 -18.97 6.16 4.11
CA GLY A 237 -19.42 7.47 3.68
C GLY A 237 -18.94 7.83 2.27
N VAL A 238 -17.66 7.60 1.98
CA VAL A 238 -17.09 7.92 0.64
C VAL A 238 -17.55 6.96 -0.46
N LEU A 239 -17.98 5.73 -0.08
CA LEU A 239 -18.53 4.74 -1.01
C LEU A 239 -20.04 4.93 -1.24
N SER A 240 -20.74 5.65 -0.37
CA SER A 240 -22.17 5.90 -0.53
C SER A 240 -22.36 6.88 -1.69
N SER A 241 -23.09 6.46 -2.71
CA SER A 241 -23.67 7.38 -3.70
C SER A 241 -24.94 7.97 -3.08
N GLU A 242 -24.97 9.24 -2.76
CA GLU A 242 -26.23 9.96 -2.63
C GLU A 242 -26.79 10.33 -3.99
#